data_cd662df3c1683605347a2cf861f8750d
#
_entry.id   cd662df3c1683605347a2cf861f8750d
#
_cell.length_a   1.000
_cell.length_b   1.000
_cell.length_c   1.000
_cell.angle_alpha   90.00
_cell.angle_beta   90.00
_cell.angle_gamma   90.00
#
_symmetry.space_group_name_H-M   'P 1'
#
loop_
_entity.id
_entity.type
_entity.pdbx_description
1 polymer ?
#
loop_
_entity_poly.entity_id
_entity_poly.type
_entity_poly.pdbx_seq_one_letter_code
_entity_poly.pdbx_strand_id
1 'polypeptide(L)'
;MKLFRSLLLLLCATLAVPGMGNAAELSLTPTLCAINDGEDHCAISVSVNFTAEDKSRYCLNIADKGLVRCFSGNPQTQIDIYVTADTDTRFLVTAAESGEEVASATLKVARYRPTRHQRRYGWGLL
;
A
#
# COMPACT_ATOMS: atom_id res chain seq x y z
N MET A 1 -24.37 -48.25 -3.84
CA MET A 1 -25.16 -47.41 -2.93
C MET A 1 -24.34 -46.82 -1.84
N LYS A 2 -23.69 -47.65 -1.08
CA LYS A 2 -22.90 -47.09 0.02
C LYS A 2 -21.73 -46.30 -0.47
N LEU A 3 -21.24 -46.60 -1.64
CA LEU A 3 -20.12 -45.87 -2.19
C LEU A 3 -20.48 -44.42 -2.51
N PHE A 4 -21.73 -44.23 -2.90
CA PHE A 4 -22.15 -42.87 -3.18
C PHE A 4 -22.16 -42.01 -1.97
N ARG A 5 -22.52 -42.54 -0.83
CA ARG A 5 -22.55 -41.77 0.37
C ARG A 5 -21.16 -41.35 0.80
N SER A 6 -20.24 -42.29 0.60
CA SER A 6 -18.87 -41.99 0.96
C SER A 6 -18.30 -40.88 0.09
N LEU A 7 -18.66 -40.92 -1.18
CA LEU A 7 -18.18 -39.89 -2.07
C LEU A 7 -18.75 -38.54 -1.74
N LEU A 8 -20.00 -38.51 -1.35
CA LEU A 8 -20.63 -37.26 -0.98
C LEU A 8 -19.99 -36.65 0.26
N LEU A 9 -19.64 -37.49 1.20
CA LEU A 9 -19.01 -37.01 2.41
C LEU A 9 -17.64 -36.44 2.12
N LEU A 10 -16.93 -37.05 1.20
CA LEU A 10 -15.62 -36.54 0.83
C LEU A 10 -15.71 -35.20 0.14
N LEU A 11 -16.73 -35.02 -0.66
CA LEU A 11 -16.90 -33.75 -1.33
C LEU A 11 -17.15 -32.62 -0.36
N CYS A 12 -17.88 -32.87 0.69
CA CYS A 12 -18.13 -31.85 1.67
C CYS A 12 -16.86 -31.40 2.38
N ALA A 13 -15.94 -32.34 2.54
CA ALA A 13 -14.70 -32.01 3.24
C ALA A 13 -13.80 -31.08 2.45
N THR A 14 -13.97 -31.03 1.16
CA THR A 14 -13.09 -30.19 0.35
C THR A 14 -13.53 -28.74 0.31
N LEU A 15 -14.64 -28.43 0.92
CA LEU A 15 -15.11 -27.07 0.95
C LEU A 15 -14.57 -26.26 2.11
N ALA A 16 -13.64 -26.80 2.82
CA ALA A 16 -13.05 -26.08 3.93
C ALA A 16 -12.37 -24.82 3.41
N VAL A 17 -12.79 -23.69 3.90
CA VAL A 17 -12.21 -22.44 3.51
C VAL A 17 -10.85 -22.31 4.15
N PRO A 18 -9.84 -21.95 3.41
CA PRO A 18 -8.53 -21.78 3.97
C PRO A 18 -8.61 -20.69 5.01
N GLY A 19 -7.94 -20.89 6.08
CA GLY A 19 -7.90 -19.89 7.14
C GLY A 19 -7.43 -18.58 6.61
N MET A 20 -8.04 -17.54 7.12
CA MET A 20 -7.64 -16.23 6.72
C MET A 20 -6.43 -15.88 7.51
N GLY A 21 -5.31 -16.38 7.13
CA GLY A 21 -4.10 -16.06 7.82
C GLY A 21 -3.89 -14.57 7.87
N ASN A 22 -3.06 -14.10 8.75
CA ASN A 22 -2.74 -12.71 8.84
C ASN A 22 -1.93 -12.31 7.64
N ALA A 23 -2.52 -11.59 6.74
CA ALA A 23 -1.80 -11.10 5.58
C ALA A 23 -0.92 -9.95 6.00
N ALA A 24 0.19 -9.79 5.33
CA ALA A 24 1.04 -8.63 5.54
C ALA A 24 0.30 -7.39 5.05
N GLU A 25 0.47 -6.29 5.75
CA GLU A 25 -0.20 -5.05 5.39
C GLU A 25 0.79 -3.90 5.34
N LEU A 26 0.61 -3.04 4.37
CA LEU A 26 1.44 -1.86 4.21
C LEU A 26 0.53 -0.65 4.12
N SER A 27 0.82 0.35 4.93
CA SER A 27 0.07 1.59 4.87
C SER A 27 1.01 2.77 4.88
N LEU A 28 0.55 3.87 4.32
CA LEU A 28 1.32 5.10 4.23
C LEU A 28 0.57 6.21 4.94
N THR A 29 1.30 7.10 5.57
CA THR A 29 0.72 8.28 6.20
C THR A 29 1.62 9.47 5.91
N PRO A 30 1.15 10.43 5.17
CA PRO A 30 -0.15 10.51 4.51
C PRO A 30 -0.20 9.66 3.24
N THR A 31 -1.39 9.53 2.66
CA THR A 31 -1.57 8.77 1.43
C THR A 31 -1.62 9.67 0.21
N LEU A 32 -1.57 10.96 0.41
CA LEU A 32 -1.68 11.93 -0.67
C LEU A 32 -0.56 12.95 -0.59
N CYS A 33 0.04 13.23 -1.71
CA CYS A 33 1.08 14.24 -1.83
C CYS A 33 0.59 15.28 -2.83
N ALA A 34 0.57 16.54 -2.43
CA ALA A 34 0.05 17.58 -3.29
C ALA A 34 1.16 18.37 -3.96
N ILE A 35 1.02 18.60 -5.26
CA ILE A 35 1.91 19.47 -6.00
C ILE A 35 1.25 20.84 -6.00
N ASN A 36 1.93 21.81 -5.41
CA ASN A 36 1.37 23.15 -5.32
C ASN A 36 1.49 23.89 -6.64
N ASP A 37 0.71 24.94 -6.76
CA ASP A 37 0.72 25.75 -7.97
C ASP A 37 2.12 26.27 -8.23
N GLY A 38 2.59 26.13 -9.44
CA GLY A 38 3.93 26.57 -9.81
C GLY A 38 5.03 25.58 -9.54
N GLU A 39 4.71 24.43 -8.99
CA GLU A 39 5.70 23.41 -8.70
C GLU A 39 5.57 22.25 -9.66
N ASP A 40 6.68 21.50 -9.82
CA ASP A 40 6.70 20.34 -10.71
C ASP A 40 6.53 19.05 -9.97
N HIS A 41 6.72 19.05 -8.69
CA HIS A 41 6.69 17.82 -7.89
C HIS A 41 6.25 18.15 -6.48
N CYS A 42 5.87 17.13 -5.75
CA CYS A 42 5.60 17.28 -4.32
C CYS A 42 6.77 16.67 -3.55
N ALA A 43 6.97 17.14 -2.35
CA ALA A 43 7.97 16.60 -1.45
C ALA A 43 7.31 16.46 -0.10
N ILE A 44 7.40 15.27 0.48
CA ILE A 44 6.69 14.99 1.71
C ILE A 44 7.37 13.88 2.48
N SER A 45 7.27 13.96 3.79
CA SER A 45 7.76 12.88 4.64
C SER A 45 6.63 11.88 4.83
N VAL A 46 6.88 10.64 4.50
CA VAL A 46 5.87 9.59 4.55
C VAL A 46 6.26 8.58 5.63
N SER A 47 5.33 8.28 6.52
CA SER A 47 5.52 7.19 7.46
C SER A 47 4.99 5.94 6.81
N VAL A 48 5.86 4.97 6.62
CA VAL A 48 5.52 3.69 6.04
C VAL A 48 5.35 2.71 7.18
N ASN A 49 4.16 2.17 7.32
CA ASN A 49 3.86 1.21 8.39
C ASN A 49 3.62 -0.16 7.79
N PHE A 50 4.38 -1.13 8.23
CA PHE A 50 4.28 -2.49 7.72
C PHE A 50 3.98 -3.45 8.87
N THR A 51 2.95 -4.27 8.69
CA THR A 51 2.60 -5.32 9.62
C THR A 51 2.98 -6.64 8.97
N ALA A 52 3.91 -7.35 9.57
CA ALA A 52 4.43 -8.58 8.99
C ALA A 52 3.66 -9.79 9.45
N GLU A 53 3.67 -10.84 8.64
CA GLU A 53 3.09 -12.09 9.03
C GLU A 53 4.00 -12.83 9.99
N ASP A 54 5.29 -12.68 9.83
CA ASP A 54 6.27 -13.41 10.61
C ASP A 54 7.53 -12.57 10.80
N LYS A 55 8.56 -13.15 11.35
CA LYS A 55 9.79 -12.43 11.63
C LYS A 55 10.83 -12.56 10.53
N SER A 56 10.43 -12.96 9.34
CA SER A 56 11.36 -13.07 8.24
C SER A 56 11.89 -11.70 7.85
N ARG A 57 12.87 -11.69 6.99
CA ARG A 57 13.42 -10.43 6.51
C ARG A 57 12.61 -9.93 5.31
N TYR A 58 12.40 -8.65 5.29
CA TYR A 58 11.64 -8.00 4.22
C TYR A 58 12.41 -6.80 3.72
N CYS A 59 12.11 -6.36 2.52
CA CYS A 59 12.74 -5.18 1.94
C CYS A 59 11.68 -4.24 1.41
N LEU A 60 11.85 -2.96 1.70
CA LEU A 60 10.96 -1.93 1.20
C LEU A 60 11.57 -1.37 -0.09
N ASN A 61 10.76 -1.32 -1.13
CA ASN A 61 11.15 -0.80 -2.42
C ASN A 61 10.16 0.25 -2.87
N ILE A 62 10.63 1.19 -3.66
CA ILE A 62 9.76 2.15 -4.32
C ILE A 62 9.84 1.88 -5.80
N ALA A 63 8.70 1.67 -6.44
CA ALA A 63 8.65 1.39 -7.87
C ALA A 63 9.39 2.49 -8.63
N ASP A 64 10.18 2.10 -9.59
CA ASP A 64 10.98 3.00 -10.41
C ASP A 64 12.15 3.68 -9.69
N LYS A 65 12.29 3.48 -8.40
CA LYS A 65 13.41 4.05 -7.68
C LYS A 65 14.29 3.01 -7.02
N GLY A 66 13.75 1.83 -6.75
CA GLY A 66 14.53 0.72 -6.25
C GLY A 66 14.44 0.53 -4.76
N LEU A 67 15.42 -0.18 -4.25
CA LEU A 67 15.45 -0.59 -2.86
C LEU A 67 15.68 0.59 -1.93
N VAL A 68 14.88 0.68 -0.89
CA VAL A 68 15.03 1.69 0.13
C VAL A 68 15.76 1.11 1.33
N ARG A 69 15.26 0.01 1.88
CA ARG A 69 15.83 -0.57 3.09
C ARG A 69 15.29 -1.98 3.29
N CYS A 70 16.12 -2.84 3.84
CA CYS A 70 15.67 -4.15 4.29
C CYS A 70 15.64 -4.16 5.80
N PHE A 71 14.75 -4.94 6.36
CA PHE A 71 14.55 -4.98 7.81
C PHE A 71 14.01 -6.35 8.21
N SER A 72 14.10 -6.68 9.49
CA SER A 72 13.50 -7.91 9.95
C SER A 72 12.05 -7.62 10.32
N GLY A 73 11.18 -8.57 10.02
CA GLY A 73 9.77 -8.38 10.27
C GLY A 73 9.43 -8.55 11.73
N ASN A 74 9.31 -7.47 12.41
CA ASN A 74 8.70 -7.49 13.72
C ASN A 74 7.20 -7.40 13.49
N PRO A 75 6.37 -7.59 14.49
CA PRO A 75 4.94 -7.47 14.27
C PRO A 75 4.57 -6.18 13.54
N GLN A 76 5.28 -5.10 13.87
CA GLN A 76 5.05 -3.84 13.17
C GLN A 76 6.36 -3.12 12.99
N THR A 77 6.54 -2.53 11.82
CA THR A 77 7.74 -1.76 11.50
C THR A 77 7.30 -0.43 10.92
N GLN A 78 7.89 0.64 11.39
CA GLN A 78 7.62 1.97 10.85
C GLN A 78 8.91 2.56 10.32
N ILE A 79 8.85 3.07 9.10
CA ILE A 79 10.00 3.68 8.46
C ILE A 79 9.54 5.04 7.92
N ASP A 80 10.27 6.08 8.26
CA ASP A 80 9.96 7.41 7.77
C ASP A 80 10.86 7.72 6.59
N ILE A 81 10.28 8.14 5.48
CA ILE A 81 11.01 8.39 4.26
C ILE A 81 10.59 9.73 3.68
N TYR A 82 11.57 10.48 3.22
CA TYR A 82 11.27 11.73 2.53
C TYR A 82 11.15 11.41 1.04
N VAL A 83 10.02 11.74 0.46
CA VAL A 83 9.71 11.36 -0.91
C VAL A 83 9.48 12.59 -1.75
N THR A 84 10.05 12.60 -2.95
CA THR A 84 9.79 13.62 -3.95
C THR A 84 9.18 12.90 -5.14
N ALA A 85 8.01 13.34 -5.58
CA ALA A 85 7.30 12.65 -6.65
C ALA A 85 6.49 13.61 -7.51
N ASP A 86 6.33 13.25 -8.77
CA ASP A 86 5.48 14.00 -9.69
C ASP A 86 4.31 13.16 -10.18
N THR A 87 4.33 11.87 -9.90
CA THR A 87 3.25 10.96 -10.26
C THR A 87 3.01 10.01 -9.10
N ASP A 88 1.92 9.30 -9.15
CA ASP A 88 1.59 8.31 -8.12
C ASP A 88 2.79 7.39 -7.93
N THR A 89 3.12 7.13 -6.70
CA THR A 89 4.32 6.38 -6.35
C THR A 89 3.92 5.14 -5.56
N ARG A 90 4.33 3.99 -6.05
CA ARG A 90 3.96 2.73 -5.44
C ARG A 90 5.09 2.24 -4.55
N PHE A 91 4.74 1.91 -3.33
CA PHE A 91 5.66 1.32 -2.36
C PHE A 91 5.37 -0.15 -2.27
N LEU A 92 6.38 -0.97 -2.24
CA LEU A 92 6.22 -2.42 -2.13
C LEU A 92 7.11 -2.98 -1.08
N VAL A 93 6.63 -4.01 -0.40
CA VAL A 93 7.47 -4.77 0.50
C VAL A 93 7.59 -6.16 -0.09
N THR A 94 8.82 -6.62 -0.20
CA THR A 94 9.11 -7.94 -0.75
C THR A 94 9.77 -8.80 0.31
N ALA A 95 9.58 -10.10 0.21
CA ALA A 95 10.29 -11.04 1.06
C ALA A 95 11.76 -11.05 0.61
N ALA A 96 12.68 -10.87 1.56
CA ALA A 96 14.09 -10.72 1.20
C ALA A 96 14.65 -11.96 0.52
N GLU A 97 14.17 -13.12 0.89
CA GLU A 97 14.71 -14.36 0.32
C GLU A 97 14.20 -14.65 -1.08
N SER A 98 12.94 -14.48 -1.31
CA SER A 98 12.33 -14.85 -2.59
C SER A 98 12.15 -13.69 -3.53
N GLY A 99 12.15 -12.48 -3.01
CA GLY A 99 11.83 -11.32 -3.83
C GLY A 99 10.35 -11.17 -4.13
N GLU A 100 9.53 -12.00 -3.51
CA GLU A 100 8.11 -11.97 -3.77
C GLU A 100 7.46 -10.78 -3.09
N GLU A 101 6.59 -10.09 -3.81
CA GLU A 101 5.86 -8.96 -3.24
C GLU A 101 4.84 -9.46 -2.23
N VAL A 102 4.89 -8.98 -1.01
CA VAL A 102 3.96 -9.39 0.03
C VAL A 102 2.95 -8.30 0.38
N ALA A 103 3.25 -7.07 0.09
CA ALA A 103 2.33 -5.96 0.36
C ALA A 103 2.69 -4.76 -0.50
N SER A 104 1.73 -3.91 -0.77
CA SER A 104 2.00 -2.68 -1.51
C SER A 104 1.02 -1.60 -1.10
N ALA A 105 1.41 -0.36 -1.33
CA ALA A 105 0.55 0.79 -1.08
C ALA A 105 0.99 1.90 -2.02
N THR A 106 0.07 2.76 -2.40
CA THR A 106 0.35 3.81 -3.35
C THR A 106 0.19 5.16 -2.70
N LEU A 107 1.20 6.01 -2.87
CA LEU A 107 1.12 7.40 -2.50
C LEU A 107 0.55 8.13 -3.71
N LYS A 108 -0.64 8.68 -3.55
CA LYS A 108 -1.29 9.41 -4.63
C LYS A 108 -0.68 10.79 -4.73
N VAL A 109 -0.45 11.23 -5.95
CA VAL A 109 0.05 12.57 -6.20
C VAL A 109 -1.03 13.35 -6.92
N ALA A 110 -1.41 14.47 -6.36
CA ALA A 110 -2.44 15.32 -6.95
C ALA A 110 -1.91 16.72 -7.13
N ARG A 111 -2.28 17.34 -8.23
CA ARG A 111 -1.85 18.71 -8.47
C ARG A 111 -2.91 19.64 -7.91
N TYR A 112 -2.49 20.49 -7.01
CA TYR A 112 -3.41 21.46 -6.42
C TYR A 112 -3.76 22.53 -7.43
N ARG A 113 -5.02 22.77 -7.61
CA ARG A 113 -5.47 23.83 -8.46
C ARG A 113 -6.39 24.71 -7.66
N PRO A 114 -6.01 25.93 -7.41
CA PRO A 114 -6.91 26.80 -6.69
C PRO A 114 -8.13 27.01 -7.53
N THR A 115 -9.29 26.86 -6.92
CA THR A 115 -10.49 27.06 -7.67
C THR A 115 -10.78 28.49 -7.65
N ARG A 116 -10.88 29.06 -8.77
CA ARG A 116 -11.18 30.36 -8.84
C ARG A 116 -12.52 30.63 -8.94
N HIS A 117 -13.28 29.74 -9.32
CA HIS A 117 -14.65 30.03 -9.44
C HIS A 117 -15.25 30.24 -8.13
N GLN A 118 -14.59 30.03 -7.17
CA GLN A 118 -15.15 30.30 -6.01
C GLN A 118 -15.26 31.64 -5.83
N ARG A 119 -14.79 32.30 -6.56
CA ARG A 119 -14.94 33.54 -6.48
C ARG A 119 -16.03 34.01 -6.93
N ARG A 120 -16.65 33.56 -7.52
CA ARG A 120 -17.73 33.92 -7.83
C ARG A 120 -18.62 34.13 -7.17
N TYR A 121 -18.44 33.83 -6.89
CA TYR A 121 -19.19 34.02 -6.24
C TYR A 121 -19.61 34.79 -5.89
N GLY A 122 -19.46 34.81 -6.06
CA GLY A 122 -19.82 35.47 -5.76
C GLY A 122 -20.18 36.21 -5.91
N TRP A 123 -20.05 36.19 -6.49
CA TRP A 123 -20.45 36.97 -6.54
C TRP A 123 -21.08 37.40 -6.59
N GLY A 124 -20.93 37.02 -6.78
CA GLY A 124 -21.60 37.42 -6.78
C GLY A 124 -22.34 37.77 -6.63
N LEU A 125 -22.31 37.64 -6.65
CA LEU A 125 -22.99 38.01 -6.41
C LEU A 125 -23.47 38.52 -6.18
N LEU A 126 -23.49 38.49 -6.19
CA LEU A 126 -23.81 39.06 -5.97
C LEU A 126 -24.15 39.59 -5.93
#